data_0a57b3aef4e163c54c0cc61351d7fd5d
#
_entry.id   0a57b3aef4e163c54c0cc61351d7fd5d
#
_cell.length_a   1.000
_cell.length_b   1.000
_cell.length_c   1.000
_cell.angle_alpha   90.00
_cell.angle_beta   90.00
_cell.angle_gamma   90.00
#
_symmetry.space_group_name_H-M   'P 1'
#
loop_
_entity.id
_entity.type
_entity.pdbx_description
1 polymer ?
#
loop_
_entity_poly.entity_id
_entity_poly.type
_entity_poly.pdbx_seq_one_letter_code
_entity_poly.pdbx_strand_id
1 'polypeptide(L)'
;MVITIKQMETPEEIEGKSLVHWQTWREAYDDLLPAKFQETMTLERCRFFSQKYPDNTLIAMDGMKIVGFISYGNFRDETIQAGEIIALYVLKDYYGKGIAQKLMTEALTTLEQFSEIFLWVLKENK
;
A
#
# COMPACT_ATOMS: atom_id res chain seq x y z
N MET A 1 15.58 14.81 4.89
CA MET A 1 14.50 14.27 4.06
C MET A 1 13.16 14.53 4.72
N VAL A 2 12.23 15.12 3.99
CA VAL A 2 10.88 15.38 4.47
C VAL A 2 9.90 14.50 3.71
N ILE A 3 9.19 13.66 4.45
CA ILE A 3 8.18 12.76 3.87
C ILE A 3 6.81 13.35 4.10
N THR A 4 6.05 13.49 3.01
CA THR A 4 4.67 14.00 3.04
C THR A 4 3.70 12.84 2.83
N ILE A 5 2.68 12.77 3.67
CA ILE A 5 1.61 11.78 3.52
C ILE A 5 0.36 12.51 3.02
N LYS A 6 -0.25 12.00 1.95
CA LYS A 6 -1.46 12.60 1.39
C LYS A 6 -2.34 11.54 0.74
N GLN A 7 -3.62 11.87 0.52
CA GLN A 7 -4.50 11.04 -0.29
C GLN A 7 -4.04 11.05 -1.74
N MET A 8 -4.08 9.88 -2.38
CA MET A 8 -3.80 9.74 -3.80
C MET A 8 -4.97 10.35 -4.60
N GLU A 9 -4.69 11.30 -5.47
CA GLU A 9 -5.73 12.04 -6.17
C GLU A 9 -5.54 12.13 -7.69
N THR A 10 -4.31 12.38 -8.15
CA THR A 10 -4.06 12.70 -9.56
C THR A 10 -3.68 11.47 -10.37
N PRO A 11 -3.87 11.49 -11.72
CA PRO A 11 -3.41 10.40 -12.56
C PRO A 11 -1.91 10.11 -12.42
N GLU A 12 -1.10 11.15 -12.24
CA GLU A 12 0.34 11.00 -12.02
C GLU A 12 0.63 10.26 -10.71
N GLU A 13 -0.16 10.55 -9.67
CA GLU A 13 -0.03 9.87 -8.38
C GLU A 13 -0.47 8.41 -8.47
N ILE A 14 -1.54 8.13 -9.22
CA ILE A 14 -2.01 6.77 -9.45
C ILE A 14 -0.93 5.96 -10.17
N GLU A 15 -0.31 6.54 -11.18
CA GLU A 15 0.79 5.88 -11.90
C GLU A 15 1.99 5.65 -10.97
N GLY A 16 2.37 6.66 -10.18
CA GLY A 16 3.47 6.53 -9.22
C GLY A 16 3.22 5.44 -8.19
N LYS A 17 1.99 5.35 -7.69
CA LYS A 17 1.60 4.29 -6.76
C LYS A 17 1.70 2.91 -7.41
N SER A 18 1.30 2.81 -8.69
CA SER A 18 1.37 1.55 -9.44
C SER A 18 2.82 1.07 -9.56
N LEU A 19 3.74 1.99 -9.83
CA LEU A 19 5.18 1.68 -9.91
C LEU A 19 5.71 1.20 -8.57
N VAL A 20 5.33 1.84 -7.48
CA VAL A 20 5.72 1.42 -6.13
C VAL A 20 5.17 0.03 -5.82
N HIS A 21 3.91 -0.21 -6.14
CA HIS A 21 3.26 -1.51 -5.92
C HIS A 21 4.04 -2.64 -6.64
N TRP A 22 4.35 -2.41 -7.91
CA TRP A 22 5.09 -3.38 -8.71
C TRP A 22 6.50 -3.61 -8.18
N GLN A 23 7.22 -2.53 -7.88
CA GLN A 23 8.61 -2.61 -7.41
C GLN A 23 8.70 -3.26 -6.02
N THR A 24 7.84 -2.84 -5.09
CA THR A 24 7.88 -3.38 -3.73
C THR A 24 7.49 -4.84 -3.67
N TRP A 25 6.56 -5.29 -4.53
CA TRP A 25 6.23 -6.70 -4.63
C TRP A 25 7.47 -7.51 -4.96
N ARG A 26 8.24 -7.05 -5.96
CA ARG A 26 9.48 -7.73 -6.35
C ARG A 26 10.52 -7.69 -5.24
N GLU A 27 10.69 -6.54 -4.59
CA GLU A 27 11.66 -6.39 -3.49
C GLU A 27 11.32 -7.28 -2.29
N ALA A 28 10.03 -7.36 -1.95
CA ALA A 28 9.60 -8.10 -0.76
C ALA A 28 9.55 -9.61 -0.97
N TYR A 29 9.25 -10.06 -2.18
CA TYR A 29 8.96 -11.47 -2.43
C TYR A 29 9.92 -12.15 -3.40
N ASP A 30 10.99 -11.47 -3.79
CA ASP A 30 11.94 -12.00 -4.77
C ASP A 30 12.50 -13.35 -4.32
N ASP A 31 12.80 -13.49 -3.02
CA ASP A 31 13.36 -14.71 -2.46
C ASP A 31 12.32 -15.62 -1.80
N LEU A 32 11.05 -15.16 -1.67
CA LEU A 32 10.03 -15.89 -0.96
C LEU A 32 9.08 -16.67 -1.87
N LEU A 33 8.91 -16.22 -3.11
CA LEU A 33 7.97 -16.83 -4.04
C LEU A 33 8.69 -17.32 -5.29
N PRO A 34 8.25 -18.46 -5.87
CA PRO A 34 8.78 -18.91 -7.16
C PRO A 34 8.60 -17.85 -8.24
N ALA A 35 9.49 -17.84 -9.21
CA ALA A 35 9.48 -16.86 -10.30
C ALA A 35 8.11 -16.78 -11.01
N LYS A 36 7.44 -17.92 -11.19
CA LYS A 36 6.15 -17.93 -11.87
C LYS A 36 5.06 -17.14 -11.13
N PHE A 37 5.15 -17.06 -9.79
CA PHE A 37 4.21 -16.25 -9.01
C PHE A 37 4.54 -14.78 -9.13
N GLN A 38 5.83 -14.44 -9.23
CA GLN A 38 6.24 -13.06 -9.42
C GLN A 38 5.81 -12.53 -10.78
N GLU A 39 5.83 -13.40 -11.79
CA GLU A 39 5.39 -13.04 -13.14
C GLU A 39 3.91 -12.69 -13.22
N THR A 40 3.10 -13.12 -12.26
CA THR A 40 1.67 -12.78 -12.23
C THR A 40 1.44 -11.33 -11.78
N MET A 41 2.37 -10.73 -11.06
CA MET A 41 2.25 -9.35 -10.60
C MET A 41 3.02 -8.43 -11.54
N THR A 42 2.38 -8.09 -12.66
CA THR A 42 2.96 -7.20 -13.67
C THR A 42 2.65 -5.74 -13.34
N LEU A 43 3.41 -4.83 -13.94
CA LEU A 43 3.14 -3.40 -13.81
C LEU A 43 1.73 -3.07 -14.33
N GLU A 44 1.33 -3.70 -15.41
CA GLU A 44 0.00 -3.48 -15.98
C GLU A 44 -1.11 -3.90 -15.02
N ARG A 45 -0.91 -5.01 -14.30
CA ARG A 45 -1.85 -5.46 -13.29
C ARG A 45 -1.94 -4.48 -12.13
N CYS A 46 -0.79 -3.95 -11.70
CA CYS A 46 -0.76 -2.93 -10.65
C CYS A 46 -1.49 -1.66 -11.11
N ARG A 47 -1.29 -1.24 -12.35
CA ARG A 47 -2.02 -0.11 -12.93
C ARG A 47 -3.52 -0.35 -12.94
N PHE A 48 -3.92 -1.55 -13.34
CA PHE A 48 -5.33 -1.92 -13.36
C PHE A 48 -5.97 -1.76 -11.98
N PHE A 49 -5.34 -2.32 -10.94
CA PHE A 49 -5.87 -2.21 -9.58
C PHE A 49 -5.88 -0.78 -9.08
N SER A 50 -4.84 0.00 -9.38
CA SER A 50 -4.74 1.38 -8.94
C SER A 50 -5.83 2.25 -9.57
N GLN A 51 -6.14 2.00 -10.83
CA GLN A 51 -7.17 2.76 -11.55
C GLN A 51 -8.58 2.31 -11.18
N LYS A 52 -8.77 1.02 -10.91
CA LYS A 52 -10.08 0.49 -10.55
C LYS A 52 -10.49 0.85 -9.12
N TYR A 53 -9.52 0.91 -8.20
CA TYR A 53 -9.76 1.17 -6.80
C TYR A 53 -8.89 2.34 -6.32
N PRO A 54 -9.13 3.57 -6.82
CA PRO A 54 -8.25 4.69 -6.49
C PRO A 54 -8.51 5.30 -5.12
N ASP A 55 -9.67 5.02 -4.52
CA ASP A 55 -10.07 5.63 -3.25
C ASP A 55 -9.37 4.95 -2.08
N ASN A 56 -9.31 5.67 -0.95
CA ASN A 56 -8.80 5.14 0.31
C ASN A 56 -7.36 4.64 0.19
N THR A 57 -6.54 5.43 -0.50
CA THR A 57 -5.10 5.17 -0.61
C THR A 57 -4.35 6.43 -0.20
N LEU A 58 -3.48 6.27 0.81
CA LEU A 58 -2.55 7.32 1.23
C LEU A 58 -1.20 7.01 0.61
N ILE A 59 -0.54 8.04 0.09
CA ILE A 59 0.79 7.90 -0.49
C ILE A 59 1.80 8.68 0.35
N ALA A 60 3.01 8.14 0.43
CA ALA A 60 4.15 8.80 1.07
C ALA A 60 5.05 9.33 -0.03
N MET A 61 5.39 10.61 0.04
CA MET A 61 6.17 11.28 -0.99
C MET A 61 7.46 11.85 -0.41
N ASP A 62 8.55 11.61 -1.12
CA ASP A 62 9.84 12.28 -0.91
C ASP A 62 9.96 13.29 -2.05
N GLY A 63 9.60 14.56 -1.77
CA GLY A 63 9.46 15.55 -2.83
C GLY A 63 8.34 15.16 -3.80
N MET A 64 8.68 14.96 -5.06
CA MET A 64 7.72 14.55 -6.10
C MET A 64 7.70 13.04 -6.32
N LYS A 65 8.52 12.29 -5.58
CA LYS A 65 8.63 10.84 -5.75
C LYS A 65 7.77 10.12 -4.74
N ILE A 66 6.91 9.22 -5.21
CA ILE A 66 6.14 8.34 -4.32
C ILE A 66 7.03 7.18 -3.90
N VAL A 67 7.15 6.97 -2.59
CA VAL A 67 8.06 5.99 -2.01
C VAL A 67 7.35 4.93 -1.18
N GLY A 68 6.04 5.08 -0.99
CA GLY A 68 5.25 4.09 -0.27
C GLY A 68 3.78 4.43 -0.36
N PHE A 69 2.93 3.49 0.03
CA PHE A 69 1.50 3.73 0.10
C PHE A 69 0.83 2.74 1.06
N ILE A 70 -0.37 3.10 1.50
CA ILE A 70 -1.25 2.21 2.25
C ILE A 70 -2.65 2.30 1.65
N SER A 71 -3.27 1.14 1.42
CA SER A 71 -4.65 1.04 0.98
C SER A 71 -5.47 0.45 2.11
N TYR A 72 -6.64 1.03 2.38
CA TYR A 72 -7.48 0.66 3.50
C TYR A 72 -8.95 0.84 3.11
N GLY A 73 -9.87 0.41 3.99
CA GLY A 73 -11.27 0.61 3.73
C GLY A 73 -12.14 -0.18 4.71
N ASN A 74 -13.42 -0.28 4.39
CA ASN A 74 -14.35 -1.11 5.13
C ASN A 74 -14.03 -2.58 4.83
N PHE A 75 -14.19 -3.44 5.85
CA PHE A 75 -13.99 -4.87 5.65
C PHE A 75 -14.92 -5.38 4.54
N ARG A 76 -14.42 -6.28 3.72
CA ARG A 76 -15.11 -6.73 2.51
C ARG A 76 -16.42 -7.46 2.77
N ASP A 77 -16.55 -8.11 3.93
CA ASP A 77 -17.79 -8.75 4.33
C ASP A 77 -18.68 -7.73 5.04
N GLU A 78 -19.73 -7.28 4.39
CA GLU A 78 -20.61 -6.23 4.89
C GLU A 78 -21.34 -6.61 6.18
N THR A 79 -21.40 -7.90 6.51
CA THR A 79 -22.02 -8.34 7.78
C THR A 79 -21.11 -8.06 8.97
N ILE A 80 -19.85 -7.71 8.75
CA ILE A 80 -18.87 -7.41 9.79
C ILE A 80 -18.55 -5.91 9.75
N GLN A 81 -18.85 -5.22 10.86
CA GLN A 81 -18.57 -3.79 10.98
C GLN A 81 -17.11 -3.60 11.43
N ALA A 82 -16.20 -3.58 10.48
CA ALA A 82 -14.76 -3.48 10.74
C ALA A 82 -14.06 -2.69 9.64
N GLY A 83 -12.89 -2.16 9.96
CA GLY A 83 -11.98 -1.60 8.97
C GLY A 83 -11.01 -2.66 8.47
N GLU A 84 -10.33 -2.38 7.38
CA GLU A 84 -9.35 -3.30 6.79
C GLU A 84 -8.16 -2.52 6.26
N ILE A 85 -6.94 -3.00 6.58
CA ILE A 85 -5.72 -2.56 5.91
C ILE A 85 -5.45 -3.58 4.81
N ILE A 86 -5.56 -3.13 3.57
CA ILE A 86 -5.52 -4.02 2.41
C ILE A 86 -4.09 -4.24 1.94
N ALA A 87 -3.30 -3.16 1.91
CA ALA A 87 -1.91 -3.22 1.44
C ALA A 87 -1.11 -2.11 2.10
N LEU A 88 0.16 -2.40 2.41
CA LEU A 88 1.10 -1.41 2.93
C LEU A 88 2.46 -1.76 2.37
N TYR A 89 3.01 -0.87 1.54
CA TYR A 89 4.29 -1.08 0.90
C TYR A 89 5.15 0.18 0.97
N VAL A 90 6.45 -0.01 1.19
CA VAL A 90 7.45 1.05 1.18
C VAL A 90 8.64 0.53 0.38
N LEU A 91 9.21 1.36 -0.47
CA LEU A 91 10.41 1.00 -1.24
C LEU A 91 11.54 0.64 -0.28
N LYS A 92 12.30 -0.39 -0.65
CA LYS A 92 13.37 -0.94 0.19
C LYS A 92 14.38 0.13 0.63
N ASP A 93 14.74 1.04 -0.26
CA ASP A 93 15.70 2.10 0.03
C ASP A 93 15.20 3.09 1.09
N TYR A 94 13.92 3.04 1.43
CA TYR A 94 13.29 3.91 2.43
C TYR A 94 12.94 3.18 3.72
N TYR A 95 13.37 1.94 3.89
CA TYR A 95 13.16 1.18 5.12
C TYR A 95 13.90 1.85 6.29
N GLY A 96 13.36 1.69 7.49
CA GLY A 96 14.00 2.19 8.71
C GLY A 96 13.84 3.69 8.93
N LYS A 97 13.00 4.37 8.16
CA LYS A 97 12.78 5.82 8.28
C LYS A 97 11.42 6.17 8.87
N GLY A 98 10.65 5.18 9.34
CA GLY A 98 9.36 5.41 9.97
C GLY A 98 8.22 5.69 9.01
N ILE A 99 8.41 5.48 7.70
CA ILE A 99 7.40 5.80 6.69
C ILE A 99 6.19 4.87 6.82
N ALA A 100 6.43 3.55 6.97
CA ALA A 100 5.34 2.59 7.13
C ALA A 100 4.52 2.91 8.38
N GLN A 101 5.17 3.29 9.48
CA GLN A 101 4.48 3.66 10.71
C GLN A 101 3.63 4.90 10.52
N LYS A 102 4.12 5.91 9.79
CA LYS A 102 3.35 7.13 9.50
C LYS A 102 2.12 6.81 8.66
N LEU A 103 2.28 5.99 7.62
CA LEU A 103 1.17 5.57 6.77
C LEU A 103 0.13 4.80 7.59
N MET A 104 0.57 3.87 8.43
CA MET A 104 -0.32 3.08 9.27
C MET A 104 -1.07 3.97 10.26
N THR A 105 -0.38 4.91 10.90
CA THR A 105 -1.01 5.83 11.86
C THR A 105 -2.11 6.66 11.21
N GLU A 106 -1.84 7.20 10.01
CA GLU A 106 -2.84 7.99 9.29
C GLU A 106 -4.04 7.14 8.87
N ALA A 107 -3.81 5.93 8.39
CA ALA A 107 -4.89 5.04 7.99
C ALA A 107 -5.74 4.61 9.18
N LEU A 108 -5.10 4.28 10.31
CA LEU A 108 -5.83 3.90 11.53
C LEU A 108 -6.66 5.05 12.07
N THR A 109 -6.17 6.28 11.97
CA THR A 109 -6.95 7.47 12.35
C THR A 109 -8.21 7.57 11.51
N THR A 110 -8.11 7.31 10.21
CA THR A 110 -9.25 7.33 9.30
C THR A 110 -10.26 6.23 9.64
N LEU A 111 -9.77 5.09 10.14
CA LEU A 111 -10.61 3.93 10.45
C LEU A 111 -11.02 3.87 11.92
N GLU A 112 -10.84 4.96 12.70
CA GLU A 112 -11.06 4.94 14.14
C GLU A 112 -12.51 4.67 14.55
N GLN A 113 -13.49 4.87 13.63
CA GLN A 113 -14.89 4.55 13.92
C GLN A 113 -15.12 3.05 14.09
N PHE A 114 -14.18 2.21 13.66
CA PHE A 114 -14.31 0.77 13.79
C PHE A 114 -13.62 0.28 15.07
N SER A 115 -14.29 -0.63 15.79
CA SER A 115 -13.69 -1.25 16.98
C SER A 115 -12.70 -2.35 16.61
N GLU A 116 -12.78 -2.88 15.39
CA GLU A 116 -11.89 -3.94 14.90
C GLU A 116 -11.34 -3.55 13.54
N ILE A 117 -10.05 -3.84 13.32
CA ILE A 117 -9.38 -3.58 12.06
C ILE A 117 -8.61 -4.84 11.66
N PHE A 118 -8.87 -5.36 10.47
CA PHE A 118 -8.20 -6.53 9.94
C PHE A 118 -6.97 -6.12 9.15
N LEU A 119 -5.89 -6.86 9.33
CA LEU A 119 -4.61 -6.63 8.66
C LEU A 119 -4.16 -7.92 8.00
N TRP A 120 -3.89 -7.87 6.72
CA TRP A 120 -3.46 -9.02 5.94
C TRP A 120 -1.95 -8.96 5.70
N VAL A 121 -1.23 -10.02 6.11
CA VAL A 121 0.22 -10.11 5.91
C VAL A 121 0.59 -11.49 5.41
N LEU A 122 1.68 -11.56 4.61
CA LEU A 122 2.28 -12.84 4.27
C LEU A 122 3.10 -13.29 5.49
N LYS A 123 2.91 -14.53 5.92
CA LYS A 123 3.47 -15.04 7.18
C LYS A 123 4.99 -14.90 7.25
N GLU A 124 5.69 -15.11 6.15
CA GLU A 124 7.16 -15.04 6.07
C GLU A 124 7.67 -13.60 5.87
N ASN A 125 6.79 -12.66 5.66
CA ASN A 125 7.16 -11.27 5.43
C ASN A 125 7.14 -10.52 6.77
N LYS A 126 8.31 -10.46 7.37
CA LYS A 126 8.45 -9.83 8.69
C LYS A 126 9.04 -8.43 8.63
#